data_694e437fd5c800e3c69a72d8b562e980
#
_entry.id   694e437fd5c800e3c69a72d8b562e980
#
_cell.length_a   1.000
_cell.length_b   1.000
_cell.length_c   1.000
_cell.angle_alpha   90.00
_cell.angle_beta   90.00
_cell.angle_gamma   90.00
#
_symmetry.space_group_name_H-M   'P 1'
#
loop_
_entity.id
_entity.type
_entity.pdbx_description
1 polymer ?
#
loop_
_entity_poly.entity_id
_entity_poly.type
_entity_poly.pdbx_seq_one_letter_code
_entity_poly.pdbx_strand_id
1 'polypeptide(L)'
;MIIDTHCHAGKNWFLPIESLEFEMNQAGVDGAVLIQHGGTFDNDYLFDEAAKRGDRFKVVVMVDPADPDPLGTLEILAEQGAAGVRIAPDGAFNALAYVTDIWRKAGSLGLVISSIGDDKRFASDS
;
A
#
# COMPACT_ATOMS: atom_id res chain seq x y z
N MET A 1 0.86 -4.83 -22.85
CA MET A 1 0.26 -4.45 -21.55
C MET A 1 1.21 -3.55 -20.80
N ILE A 2 0.72 -2.42 -20.32
CA ILE A 2 1.51 -1.47 -19.52
C ILE A 2 0.86 -1.35 -18.15
N ILE A 3 1.65 -1.55 -17.09
CA ILE A 3 1.22 -1.46 -15.70
C ILE A 3 2.06 -0.40 -14.98
N ASP A 4 1.42 0.57 -14.36
CA ASP A 4 2.08 1.50 -13.45
C ASP A 4 2.11 0.88 -12.05
N THR A 5 3.29 0.68 -11.51
CA THR A 5 3.48 -0.03 -10.25
C THR A 5 3.44 0.87 -9.01
N HIS A 6 3.24 2.18 -9.17
CA HIS A 6 3.20 3.10 -8.03
C HIS A 6 2.35 4.33 -8.33
N CYS A 7 1.05 4.24 -8.05
CA CYS A 7 0.10 5.33 -8.21
C CYS A 7 -0.58 5.67 -6.90
N HIS A 8 -1.08 6.90 -6.80
CA HIS A 8 -1.86 7.35 -5.68
C HIS A 8 -3.21 7.89 -6.13
N ALA A 9 -4.23 7.65 -5.34
CA ALA A 9 -5.55 8.23 -5.48
C ALA A 9 -6.15 8.47 -4.09
N GLY A 10 -7.01 9.46 -3.94
CA GLY A 10 -7.59 9.76 -2.64
C GLY A 10 -8.67 10.84 -2.71
N LYS A 11 -9.35 11.03 -1.59
CA LYS A 11 -10.41 12.02 -1.45
C LYS A 11 -9.89 13.40 -1.07
N ASN A 12 -8.80 13.47 -0.32
CA ASN A 12 -8.39 14.68 0.37
C ASN A 12 -7.05 15.23 -0.08
N TRP A 13 -6.08 14.40 -0.38
CA TRP A 13 -4.73 14.84 -0.73
C TRP A 13 -4.40 14.63 -2.19
N PHE A 14 -4.61 13.42 -2.69
CA PHE A 14 -4.42 13.12 -4.10
C PHE A 14 -5.72 13.32 -4.88
N LEU A 15 -5.62 13.43 -6.19
CA LEU A 15 -6.77 13.47 -7.06
C LEU A 15 -7.56 12.15 -6.96
N PRO A 16 -8.87 12.19 -7.18
CA PRO A 16 -9.67 10.98 -7.16
C PRO A 16 -9.28 10.02 -8.28
N ILE A 17 -9.66 8.76 -8.12
CA ILE A 17 -9.28 7.70 -9.07
C ILE A 17 -9.74 7.97 -10.50
N GLU A 18 -10.84 8.69 -10.69
CA GLU A 18 -11.33 9.06 -12.02
C GLU A 18 -10.31 9.90 -12.79
N SER A 19 -9.57 10.77 -12.10
CA SER A 19 -8.49 11.55 -12.71
C SER A 19 -7.32 10.67 -13.12
N LEU A 20 -6.95 9.70 -12.29
CA LEU A 20 -5.93 8.71 -12.61
C LEU A 20 -6.33 7.87 -13.83
N GLU A 21 -7.58 7.41 -13.87
CA GLU A 21 -8.07 6.64 -15.01
C GLU A 21 -8.05 7.44 -16.30
N PHE A 22 -8.42 8.72 -16.24
CA PHE A 22 -8.34 9.59 -17.41
C PHE A 22 -6.91 9.65 -17.95
N GLU A 23 -5.94 9.89 -17.08
CA GLU A 23 -4.52 9.94 -17.48
C GLU A 23 -4.01 8.59 -18.01
N MET A 24 -4.38 7.50 -17.35
CA MET A 24 -4.03 6.16 -17.79
C MET A 24 -4.57 5.88 -19.20
N ASN A 25 -5.82 6.23 -19.45
CA ASN A 25 -6.45 6.03 -20.76
C ASN A 25 -5.76 6.86 -21.84
N GLN A 26 -5.37 8.10 -21.53
CA GLN A 26 -4.61 8.95 -22.44
C GLN A 26 -3.23 8.38 -22.77
N ALA A 27 -2.57 7.77 -21.80
CA ALA A 27 -1.22 7.24 -21.96
C ALA A 27 -1.17 5.77 -22.42
N GLY A 28 -2.31 5.11 -22.54
CA GLY A 28 -2.36 3.68 -22.90
C GLY A 28 -1.90 2.75 -21.79
N VAL A 29 -2.07 3.15 -20.52
CA VAL A 29 -1.74 2.33 -19.34
C VAL A 29 -2.93 1.44 -19.00
N ASP A 30 -2.71 0.13 -18.94
CA ASP A 30 -3.78 -0.86 -18.78
C ASP A 30 -4.19 -1.06 -17.33
N GLY A 31 -3.23 -1.03 -16.41
CA GLY A 31 -3.49 -1.25 -15.00
C GLY A 31 -2.52 -0.49 -14.10
N ALA A 32 -2.83 -0.43 -12.82
CA ALA A 32 -1.98 0.25 -11.86
C ALA A 32 -2.06 -0.38 -10.46
N VAL A 33 -1.01 -0.17 -9.70
CA VAL A 33 -0.96 -0.48 -8.27
C VAL A 33 -1.20 0.80 -7.48
N LEU A 34 -2.31 0.82 -6.75
CA LEU A 34 -2.68 1.93 -5.87
C LEU A 34 -1.96 1.78 -4.54
N ILE A 35 -1.01 2.65 -4.28
CA ILE A 35 -0.25 2.64 -3.04
C ILE A 35 -0.88 3.63 -2.06
N GLN A 36 -1.20 3.19 -0.85
CA GLN A 36 -1.68 4.10 0.19
C GLN A 36 -0.60 5.14 0.53
N HIS A 37 -1.01 6.37 0.68
CA HIS A 37 -0.07 7.46 0.99
C HIS A 37 0.21 7.57 2.49
N GLY A 38 1.37 8.13 2.83
CA GLY A 38 1.79 8.31 4.21
C GLY A 38 0.81 9.15 5.02
N GLY A 39 0.55 8.74 6.26
CA GLY A 39 -0.37 9.42 7.17
C GLY A 39 -1.83 9.04 7.04
N THR A 40 -2.17 8.16 6.11
CA THR A 40 -3.54 7.64 5.93
C THR A 40 -3.56 6.13 6.11
N PHE A 41 -4.40 5.66 7.03
CA PHE A 41 -4.54 4.25 7.36
C PHE A 41 -5.93 3.70 7.07
N ASP A 42 -6.85 4.54 6.59
CA ASP A 42 -8.14 4.12 6.06
C ASP A 42 -7.95 3.71 4.61
N ASN A 43 -7.96 2.41 4.37
CA ASN A 43 -7.73 1.82 3.06
C ASN A 43 -9.03 1.58 2.28
N ASP A 44 -10.18 1.88 2.85
CA ASP A 44 -11.49 1.54 2.28
C ASP A 44 -11.72 2.18 0.92
N TYR A 45 -11.35 3.45 0.76
CA TYR A 45 -11.48 4.13 -0.52
C TYR A 45 -10.77 3.37 -1.66
N LEU A 46 -9.54 2.93 -1.42
CA LEU A 46 -8.78 2.21 -2.44
C LEU A 46 -9.40 0.86 -2.78
N PHE A 47 -9.86 0.12 -1.78
CA PHE A 47 -10.55 -1.16 -2.01
C PHE A 47 -11.87 -0.97 -2.75
N ASP A 48 -12.68 -0.02 -2.32
CA ASP A 48 -14.00 0.23 -2.92
C ASP A 48 -13.85 0.66 -4.39
N GLU A 49 -12.93 1.54 -4.66
CA GLU A 49 -12.72 2.04 -6.03
C GLU A 49 -12.05 0.99 -6.93
N ALA A 50 -11.15 0.18 -6.40
CA ALA A 50 -10.56 -0.93 -7.15
C ALA A 50 -11.62 -1.99 -7.48
N ALA A 51 -12.50 -2.32 -6.54
CA ALA A 51 -13.55 -3.32 -6.74
C ALA A 51 -14.52 -2.96 -7.85
N LYS A 52 -14.80 -1.68 -8.08
CA LYS A 52 -15.66 -1.20 -9.15
C LYS A 52 -15.07 -1.37 -10.55
N ARG A 53 -13.78 -1.66 -10.65
CA ARG A 53 -13.00 -1.63 -11.90
C ARG A 53 -12.38 -2.97 -12.28
N GLY A 54 -12.93 -4.05 -11.76
CA GLY A 54 -12.46 -5.40 -12.06
C GLY A 54 -11.00 -5.62 -11.64
N ASP A 55 -10.17 -6.09 -12.56
CA ASP A 55 -8.77 -6.42 -12.29
C ASP A 55 -7.79 -5.28 -12.61
N ARG A 56 -8.31 -4.10 -12.93
CA ARG A 56 -7.46 -3.00 -13.40
C ARG A 56 -6.50 -2.48 -12.32
N PHE A 57 -6.92 -2.52 -11.06
CA PHE A 57 -6.16 -1.97 -9.94
C PHE A 57 -5.86 -3.02 -8.88
N LYS A 58 -4.66 -2.97 -8.33
CA LYS A 58 -4.27 -3.68 -7.11
C LYS A 58 -4.00 -2.67 -6.01
N VAL A 59 -4.22 -3.06 -4.76
CA VAL A 59 -4.11 -2.15 -3.61
C VAL A 59 -2.97 -2.57 -2.71
N VAL A 60 -2.09 -1.62 -2.39
CA VAL A 60 -1.05 -1.74 -1.37
C VAL A 60 -1.44 -0.86 -0.20
N VAL A 61 -1.67 -1.47 0.94
CA VAL A 61 -2.23 -0.83 2.14
C VAL A 61 -1.15 -0.27 3.05
N MET A 62 -1.56 0.55 4.01
CA MET A 62 -0.77 0.90 5.18
C MET A 62 -1.50 0.48 6.45
N VAL A 63 -0.74 0.01 7.43
CA VAL A 63 -1.24 -0.30 8.77
C VAL A 63 -0.67 0.74 9.74
N ASP A 64 -1.54 1.25 10.62
CA ASP A 64 -1.15 2.23 11.63
C ASP A 64 -0.18 1.58 12.64
N PRO A 65 1.01 2.15 12.86
CA PRO A 65 1.93 1.67 13.89
C PRO A 65 1.36 1.76 15.31
N ALA A 66 0.37 2.62 15.52
CA ALA A 66 -0.34 2.75 16.80
C ALA A 66 -1.51 1.78 16.95
N ASP A 67 -1.79 0.96 15.93
CA ASP A 67 -2.82 -0.08 16.02
C ASP A 67 -2.46 -1.04 17.15
N PRO A 68 -3.41 -1.37 18.05
CA PRO A 68 -3.14 -2.32 19.13
C PRO A 68 -2.86 -3.75 18.63
N ASP A 69 -3.29 -4.09 17.41
CA ASP A 69 -3.02 -5.39 16.77
C ASP A 69 -2.72 -5.20 15.28
N PRO A 70 -1.54 -4.66 14.94
CA PRO A 70 -1.22 -4.35 13.56
C PRO A 70 -1.12 -5.60 12.66
N LEU A 71 -0.69 -6.73 13.21
CA LEU A 71 -0.58 -7.98 12.45
C LEU A 71 -1.95 -8.55 12.12
N GLY A 72 -2.88 -8.52 13.08
CA GLY A 72 -4.28 -8.93 12.83
C GLY A 72 -4.97 -8.02 11.83
N THR A 73 -4.74 -6.72 11.90
CA THR A 73 -5.25 -5.76 10.93
C THR A 73 -4.72 -6.06 9.53
N LEU A 74 -3.42 -6.35 9.38
CA LEU A 74 -2.83 -6.72 8.10
C LEU A 74 -3.44 -7.99 7.54
N GLU A 75 -3.72 -8.97 8.36
CA GLU A 75 -4.39 -10.21 7.95
C GLU A 75 -5.78 -9.94 7.40
N ILE A 76 -6.57 -9.09 8.06
CA ILE A 76 -7.90 -8.68 7.59
C ILE A 76 -7.79 -7.96 6.23
N LEU A 77 -6.84 -7.06 6.08
CA LEU A 77 -6.64 -6.33 4.82
C LEU A 77 -6.22 -7.28 3.69
N ALA A 78 -5.41 -8.29 4.00
CA ALA A 78 -5.06 -9.33 3.02
C ALA A 78 -6.30 -10.12 2.57
N GLU A 79 -7.19 -10.47 3.50
CA GLU A 79 -8.46 -11.13 3.20
C GLU A 79 -9.38 -10.25 2.35
N GLN A 80 -9.32 -8.94 2.51
CA GLN A 80 -10.06 -7.98 1.67
C GLN A 80 -9.47 -7.84 0.27
N GLY A 81 -8.31 -8.42 0.00
CA GLY A 81 -7.70 -8.43 -1.32
C GLY A 81 -6.48 -7.53 -1.49
N ALA A 82 -5.85 -7.09 -0.40
CA ALA A 82 -4.60 -6.36 -0.50
C ALA A 82 -3.55 -7.18 -1.24
N ALA A 83 -2.84 -6.56 -2.17
CA ALA A 83 -1.74 -7.18 -2.90
C ALA A 83 -0.40 -6.96 -2.18
N GLY A 84 -0.31 -5.95 -1.33
CA GLY A 84 0.90 -5.62 -0.61
C GLY A 84 0.67 -4.67 0.55
N VAL A 85 1.74 -4.40 1.27
CA VAL A 85 1.79 -3.44 2.38
C VAL A 85 2.96 -2.49 2.19
N ARG A 86 2.71 -1.21 2.44
CA ARG A 86 3.74 -0.18 2.42
C ARG A 86 4.33 0.00 3.81
N ILE A 87 5.64 0.00 3.87
CA ILE A 87 6.41 0.24 5.10
C ILE A 87 7.26 1.49 4.90
N ALA A 88 7.18 2.41 5.86
CA ALA A 88 8.04 3.58 5.91
C ALA A 88 8.79 3.53 7.24
N PRO A 89 10.09 3.16 7.25
CA PRO A 89 10.85 3.03 8.49
C PRO A 89 11.30 4.38 9.08
N ASP A 90 10.65 5.47 8.70
CA ASP A 90 10.98 6.83 9.10
C ASP A 90 9.98 7.39 10.11
N GLY A 91 10.45 8.24 11.02
CA GLY A 91 9.60 8.98 11.96
C GLY A 91 8.84 8.06 12.92
N ALA A 92 7.53 8.20 12.99
CA ALA A 92 6.65 7.42 13.88
C ALA A 92 6.63 5.93 13.54
N PHE A 93 7.06 5.56 12.34
CA PHE A 93 7.15 4.17 11.88
C PHE A 93 8.48 3.50 12.22
N ASN A 94 9.27 4.13 13.05
CA ASN A 94 10.67 3.81 13.30
C ASN A 94 10.88 2.73 14.37
N ALA A 95 9.83 2.08 14.85
CA ALA A 95 9.99 0.95 15.75
C ALA A 95 10.45 -0.27 14.94
N LEU A 96 11.72 -0.64 15.08
CA LEU A 96 12.32 -1.78 14.37
C LEU A 96 11.47 -3.04 14.54
N ALA A 97 10.97 -3.29 15.75
CA ALA A 97 10.11 -4.44 16.03
C ALA A 97 8.86 -4.44 15.14
N TYR A 98 8.20 -3.29 15.00
CA TYR A 98 7.02 -3.14 14.13
C TYR A 98 7.37 -3.46 12.68
N VAL A 99 8.44 -2.87 12.15
CA VAL A 99 8.86 -3.09 10.76
C VAL A 99 9.16 -4.57 10.51
N THR A 100 9.91 -5.20 11.41
CA THR A 100 10.27 -6.62 11.29
C THR A 100 9.04 -7.53 11.35
N ASP A 101 8.12 -7.28 12.28
CA ASP A 101 6.91 -8.07 12.45
C ASP A 101 5.98 -7.96 11.23
N ILE A 102 5.76 -6.74 10.74
CA ILE A 102 4.96 -6.51 9.52
C ILE A 102 5.62 -7.19 8.32
N TRP A 103 6.94 -7.11 8.18
CA TRP A 103 7.68 -7.73 7.09
C TRP A 103 7.48 -9.26 7.07
N ARG A 104 7.65 -9.89 8.25
CA ARG A 104 7.46 -11.34 8.38
C ARG A 104 6.01 -11.75 8.11
N LYS A 105 5.06 -11.00 8.66
CA LYS A 105 3.63 -11.28 8.46
C LYS A 105 3.25 -11.14 6.99
N ALA A 106 3.70 -10.09 6.32
CA ALA A 106 3.50 -9.88 4.89
C ALA A 106 4.02 -11.06 4.08
N GLY A 107 5.22 -11.54 4.39
CA GLY A 107 5.79 -12.73 3.74
C GLY A 107 4.92 -13.96 3.93
N SER A 108 4.41 -14.19 5.14
CA SER A 108 3.52 -15.34 5.44
C SER A 108 2.18 -15.25 4.72
N LEU A 109 1.70 -14.05 4.41
CA LEU A 109 0.43 -13.80 3.71
C LEU A 109 0.62 -13.71 2.18
N GLY A 110 1.83 -13.80 1.69
CA GLY A 110 2.13 -13.66 0.26
C GLY A 110 2.01 -12.23 -0.27
N LEU A 111 2.12 -11.23 0.60
CA LEU A 111 2.00 -9.82 0.23
C LEU A 111 3.34 -9.27 -0.28
N VAL A 112 3.25 -8.40 -1.28
CA VAL A 112 4.39 -7.59 -1.72
C VAL A 112 4.67 -6.50 -0.68
N ILE A 113 5.94 -6.18 -0.49
CA ILE A 113 6.35 -5.10 0.39
C ILE A 113 6.82 -3.92 -0.46
N SER A 114 6.17 -2.78 -0.27
CA SER A 114 6.60 -1.50 -0.82
C SER A 114 7.26 -0.71 0.31
N SER A 115 8.54 -0.42 0.18
CA SER A 115 9.26 0.32 1.21
C SER A 115 9.74 1.66 0.69
N ILE A 116 9.62 2.68 1.55
CA ILE A 116 10.21 3.99 1.35
C ILE A 116 11.13 4.25 2.52
N GLY A 117 12.37 4.63 2.23
CA GLY A 117 13.34 4.95 3.26
C GLY A 117 14.76 4.92 2.76
N ASP A 118 15.67 5.26 3.65
CA ASP A 118 17.09 5.21 3.40
C ASP A 118 17.55 3.74 3.45
N ASP A 119 18.19 3.28 2.39
CA ASP A 119 18.77 1.93 2.28
C ASP A 119 19.62 1.55 3.50
N LYS A 120 20.30 2.52 4.08
CA LYS A 120 21.14 2.33 5.26
C LYS A 120 20.35 1.88 6.49
N ARG A 121 19.08 2.27 6.60
CA ARG A 121 18.21 1.86 7.71
C ARG A 121 17.80 0.40 7.64
N PHE A 122 17.65 -0.13 6.43
CA PHE A 122 17.38 -1.55 6.23
C PHE A 122 18.64 -2.41 6.34
N ALA A 123 19.80 -1.84 6.02
CA ALA A 123 21.05 -2.55 6.04
C ALA A 123 21.71 -2.61 7.43
N SER A 124 21.40 -1.69 8.33
CA SER A 124 22.04 -1.59 9.65
C SER A 124 21.71 -2.74 10.60
N ASP A 125 20.70 -3.55 10.29
CA ASP A 125 20.17 -4.61 11.15
C ASP A 125 20.35 -6.02 10.57
N SER A 126 21.13 -6.09 9.53
CA SER A 126 21.49 -7.38 8.90
C SER A 126 22.72 -8.02 9.56
#